data_ab6c3e44d5fa9cc446e797e5d2ecd5ad
#
_entry.id   ab6c3e44d5fa9cc446e797e5d2ecd5ad
#
_cell.length_a   1.000
_cell.length_b   1.000
_cell.length_c   1.000
_cell.angle_alpha   90.00
_cell.angle_beta   90.00
_cell.angle_gamma   90.00
#
_symmetry.space_group_name_H-M   'P 1'
#
loop_
_entity.id
_entity.type
_entity.pdbx_description
1 polymer ?
#
loop_
_entity_poly.entity_id
_entity_poly.type
_entity_poly.pdbx_seq_one_letter_code
_entity_poly.pdbx_strand_id
1 'polypeptide(L)'
;MVLALTLSSHTLLAGVVENYDFTENHTEYTLYFKKINDKEARLMQLDIYNYDTEIVIPSVVKVTDKYGSYEFKVTAIGQFYNKSDNGVCTNFSDMDPYTRIFGNVGDYANYIKSVTIPESVKSIWPSAFSGSYSDKYGLGCKSLTIPGNVTEIGAGAFMFAKFEQVAIPDAVKNIYSKTFYNCGKLKSINLGNGVEEIWDDAFRGIPSNAEIHIDAVIPPQISKYAFSSNGYKAKVFVPYGTSEDYRSKWSTFSELTFVEMEPGQTSGVTVGKAPAELHVECNHSNLYATAASVIRIYSISGTLVHSGSGVVNVSLPAGVYLVKSGTDVVKILVQ
;
A
#
# COMPACT_ATOMS: atom_id res chain seq x y z
N MET A 1 -4.43 -24.79 19.51
CA MET A 1 -3.17 -25.52 19.83
C MET A 1 -2.23 -24.48 20.42
N VAL A 2 -1.95 -24.55 21.71
CA VAL A 2 -1.06 -23.61 22.39
C VAL A 2 0.37 -24.04 22.06
N LEU A 3 1.06 -23.30 21.20
CA LEU A 3 2.50 -23.50 20.97
C LEU A 3 3.26 -22.85 22.14
N ALA A 4 4.07 -23.64 22.81
CA ALA A 4 4.99 -23.16 23.83
C ALA A 4 6.12 -22.38 23.14
N LEU A 5 6.24 -21.09 23.48
CA LEU A 5 7.35 -20.24 23.05
C LEU A 5 8.62 -20.58 23.86
N THR A 6 9.62 -21.05 23.17
CA THR A 6 10.96 -21.23 23.77
C THR A 6 11.79 -19.96 23.56
N LEU A 7 12.21 -19.34 24.65
CA LEU A 7 13.28 -18.35 24.63
C LEU A 7 14.59 -19.06 24.29
N SER A 8 15.06 -18.96 23.07
CA SER A 8 16.35 -19.52 22.67
C SER A 8 17.35 -18.41 22.33
N SER A 9 18.47 -18.45 23.08
CA SER A 9 19.71 -17.79 22.67
C SER A 9 20.37 -18.68 21.62
N HIS A 10 20.33 -18.30 20.33
CA HIS A 10 21.05 -19.03 19.28
C HIS A 10 22.17 -18.18 18.71
N THR A 11 23.31 -18.80 18.59
CA THR A 11 24.57 -18.31 18.02
C THR A 11 24.43 -18.09 16.52
N LEU A 12 24.88 -16.95 16.06
CA LEU A 12 24.77 -16.36 14.73
C LEU A 12 25.36 -17.18 13.59
N LEU A 13 24.57 -17.30 12.52
CA LEU A 13 25.05 -17.27 11.14
C LEU A 13 24.79 -15.87 10.58
N ALA A 14 25.75 -15.28 9.88
CA ALA A 14 25.74 -13.91 9.39
C ALA A 14 24.43 -13.54 8.67
N GLY A 15 23.67 -12.59 9.24
CA GLY A 15 22.39 -12.11 8.72
C GLY A 15 21.22 -12.18 9.68
N VAL A 16 21.39 -12.75 10.88
CA VAL A 16 20.34 -12.83 11.90
C VAL A 16 20.31 -11.53 12.70
N VAL A 17 19.15 -10.90 12.77
CA VAL A 17 18.93 -9.72 13.62
C VAL A 17 18.99 -10.14 15.09
N GLU A 18 20.03 -9.70 15.78
CA GLU A 18 20.15 -9.87 17.23
C GLU A 18 19.17 -8.97 17.95
N ASN A 19 17.97 -9.29 18.22
CA ASN A 19 17.09 -8.54 19.11
C ASN A 19 15.60 -8.71 18.84
N TYR A 20 15.13 -9.92 18.60
CA TYR A 20 13.71 -10.23 18.72
C TYR A 20 13.37 -10.53 20.20
N ASP A 21 12.12 -10.30 20.57
CA ASP A 21 11.64 -10.60 21.92
C ASP A 21 10.99 -11.97 22.02
N PHE A 22 10.39 -12.48 20.91
CA PHE A 22 9.75 -13.78 20.85
C PHE A 22 9.57 -14.28 19.42
N THR A 23 9.32 -15.59 19.26
CA THR A 23 9.13 -16.27 17.97
C THR A 23 7.83 -17.06 17.94
N GLU A 24 7.27 -17.23 16.75
CA GLU A 24 6.20 -18.17 16.47
C GLU A 24 6.71 -19.18 15.44
N ASN A 25 6.78 -20.45 15.84
CA ASN A 25 7.35 -21.53 15.01
C ASN A 25 6.24 -22.32 14.33
N HIS A 26 6.36 -22.46 13.02
CA HIS A 26 5.56 -23.33 12.18
C HIS A 26 6.46 -24.40 11.55
N THR A 27 5.87 -25.45 10.98
CA THR A 27 6.64 -26.54 10.34
C THR A 27 7.48 -26.03 9.16
N GLU A 28 6.98 -25.04 8.43
CA GLU A 28 7.55 -24.56 7.17
C GLU A 28 8.25 -23.21 7.29
N TYR A 29 8.00 -22.47 8.37
CA TYR A 29 8.59 -21.16 8.61
C TYR A 29 8.61 -20.78 10.09
N THR A 30 9.40 -19.77 10.43
CA THR A 30 9.43 -19.14 11.76
C THR A 30 9.27 -17.63 11.63
N LEU A 31 8.41 -17.06 12.46
CA LEU A 31 8.19 -15.62 12.58
C LEU A 31 8.91 -15.10 13.82
N TYR A 32 9.61 -13.98 13.68
CA TYR A 32 10.35 -13.30 14.75
C TYR A 32 9.75 -11.94 15.04
N PHE A 33 9.40 -11.69 16.29
CA PHE A 33 8.69 -10.49 16.70
C PHE A 33 9.47 -9.65 17.69
N LYS A 34 9.26 -8.34 17.62
CA LYS A 34 9.74 -7.34 18.59
C LYS A 34 8.55 -6.60 19.18
N LYS A 35 8.59 -6.39 20.51
CA LYS A 35 7.63 -5.51 21.17
C LYS A 35 7.81 -4.07 20.68
N ILE A 36 6.69 -3.40 20.38
CA ILE A 36 6.65 -1.96 20.18
C ILE A 36 6.36 -1.30 21.53
N ASN A 37 5.40 -1.88 22.26
CA ASN A 37 5.00 -1.46 23.61
C ASN A 37 4.36 -2.65 24.35
N ASP A 38 3.71 -2.42 25.48
CA ASP A 38 3.11 -3.47 26.33
C ASP A 38 1.92 -4.21 25.67
N LYS A 39 1.42 -3.75 24.54
CA LYS A 39 0.23 -4.30 23.86
C LYS A 39 0.46 -4.60 22.37
N GLU A 40 1.54 -4.09 21.79
CA GLU A 40 1.78 -4.17 20.36
C GLU A 40 3.15 -4.74 20.05
N ALA A 41 3.20 -5.50 18.98
CA ALA A 41 4.42 -6.07 18.41
C ALA A 41 4.49 -5.82 16.91
N ARG A 42 5.68 -5.98 16.36
CA ARG A 42 5.94 -6.01 14.93
C ARG A 42 6.62 -7.31 14.53
N LEU A 43 6.33 -7.77 13.32
CA LEU A 43 7.09 -8.81 12.67
C LEU A 43 8.40 -8.23 12.15
N MET A 44 9.53 -8.77 12.61
CA MET A 44 10.86 -8.30 12.23
C MET A 44 11.54 -9.17 11.19
N GLN A 45 11.38 -10.48 11.29
CA GLN A 45 12.06 -11.45 10.44
C GLN A 45 11.18 -12.67 10.22
N LEU A 46 11.40 -13.31 9.10
CA LEU A 46 10.77 -14.55 8.66
C LEU A 46 11.84 -15.46 8.11
N ASP A 47 11.95 -16.65 8.65
CA ASP A 47 12.75 -17.73 8.10
C ASP A 47 11.84 -18.77 7.44
N ILE A 48 12.19 -19.24 6.25
CA ILE A 48 11.40 -20.20 5.46
C ILE A 48 12.24 -21.45 5.22
N TYR A 49 11.62 -22.61 5.37
CA TYR A 49 12.31 -23.89 5.27
C TYR A 49 11.86 -24.75 4.09
N ASN A 50 10.73 -24.39 3.44
CA ASN A 50 10.16 -25.16 2.34
C ASN A 50 9.76 -24.29 1.14
N TYR A 51 9.67 -24.91 -0.04
CA TYR A 51 9.08 -24.32 -1.24
C TYR A 51 7.56 -24.29 -1.13
N ASP A 52 6.92 -23.38 -1.88
CA ASP A 52 5.46 -23.20 -1.97
C ASP A 52 4.76 -22.94 -0.62
N THR A 53 5.50 -22.34 0.32
CA THR A 53 5.00 -22.03 1.66
C THR A 53 3.91 -20.96 1.62
N GLU A 54 2.83 -21.20 2.33
CA GLU A 54 1.79 -20.22 2.65
C GLU A 54 2.09 -19.60 4.01
N ILE A 55 2.35 -18.29 4.04
CA ILE A 55 2.71 -17.58 5.24
C ILE A 55 1.48 -16.85 5.78
N VAL A 56 1.16 -17.10 7.04
CA VAL A 56 0.10 -16.38 7.74
C VAL A 56 0.71 -15.60 8.90
N ILE A 57 0.68 -14.26 8.78
CA ILE A 57 1.10 -13.38 9.88
C ILE A 57 -0.07 -13.26 10.85
N PRO A 58 0.09 -13.63 12.14
CA PRO A 58 -1.00 -13.58 13.10
C PRO A 58 -1.39 -12.14 13.45
N SER A 59 -2.65 -11.90 13.75
CA SER A 59 -3.11 -10.59 14.26
C SER A 59 -2.72 -10.33 15.71
N VAL A 60 -2.50 -11.39 16.47
CA VAL A 60 -2.11 -11.39 17.88
C VAL A 60 -1.11 -12.49 18.15
N VAL A 61 -0.07 -12.19 18.88
CA VAL A 61 0.92 -13.17 19.35
C VAL A 61 0.78 -13.33 20.86
N LYS A 62 0.72 -14.59 21.31
CA LYS A 62 0.61 -14.93 22.73
C LYS A 62 1.95 -15.43 23.27
N VAL A 63 2.42 -14.77 24.32
CA VAL A 63 3.67 -15.11 25.02
C VAL A 63 3.32 -15.57 26.43
N THR A 64 3.79 -16.76 26.82
CA THR A 64 3.61 -17.26 28.21
C THR A 64 5.00 -17.44 28.82
N ASP A 65 5.20 -16.83 29.97
CA ASP A 65 6.41 -16.96 30.76
C ASP A 65 6.07 -17.30 32.22
N LYS A 66 7.07 -17.31 33.09
CA LYS A 66 6.89 -17.59 34.53
C LYS A 66 6.03 -16.57 35.29
N TYR A 67 5.74 -15.41 34.68
CA TYR A 67 4.95 -14.34 35.29
C TYR A 67 3.51 -14.30 34.78
N GLY A 68 3.20 -15.02 33.68
CA GLY A 68 1.85 -15.09 33.11
C GLY A 68 1.80 -15.21 31.61
N SER A 69 0.60 -14.99 31.05
CA SER A 69 0.36 -14.96 29.61
C SER A 69 0.07 -13.54 29.18
N TYR A 70 0.72 -13.12 28.12
CA TYR A 70 0.61 -11.79 27.52
C TYR A 70 0.20 -11.91 26.06
N GLU A 71 -0.61 -10.98 25.59
CA GLU A 71 -1.04 -10.90 24.20
C GLU A 71 -0.53 -9.58 23.59
N PHE A 72 0.11 -9.69 22.41
CA PHE A 72 0.58 -8.54 21.64
C PHE A 72 -0.11 -8.50 20.29
N LYS A 73 -0.77 -7.41 19.98
CA LYS A 73 -1.37 -7.17 18.67
C LYS A 73 -0.26 -6.87 17.65
N VAL A 74 -0.24 -7.55 16.53
CA VAL A 74 0.74 -7.29 15.46
C VAL A 74 0.26 -6.11 14.63
N THR A 75 0.94 -4.97 14.76
CA THR A 75 0.53 -3.69 14.14
C THR A 75 1.52 -3.18 13.10
N ALA A 76 2.71 -3.78 12.99
CA ALA A 76 3.71 -3.39 12.01
C ALA A 76 4.49 -4.58 11.46
N ILE A 77 5.05 -4.41 10.25
CA ILE A 77 5.92 -5.37 9.59
C ILE A 77 7.19 -4.65 9.15
N GLY A 78 8.35 -5.19 9.49
CA GLY A 78 9.67 -4.67 9.12
C GLY A 78 10.59 -4.42 10.30
N GLN A 79 11.85 -4.12 9.98
CA GLN A 79 12.90 -3.88 10.96
C GLN A 79 13.15 -2.38 11.17
N PHE A 80 13.67 -1.99 12.34
CA PHE A 80 14.16 -0.64 12.57
C PHE A 80 15.42 -0.39 11.77
N TYR A 81 15.47 0.76 11.14
CA TYR A 81 16.63 1.21 10.42
C TYR A 81 17.59 2.06 11.26
N ASN A 82 17.09 2.95 12.08
CA ASN A 82 17.93 3.82 12.90
C ASN A 82 17.29 4.13 14.27
N LYS A 83 18.13 4.27 15.32
CA LYS A 83 17.67 4.55 16.69
C LYS A 83 17.04 5.94 16.87
N SER A 84 17.16 6.83 15.89
CA SER A 84 16.71 8.22 15.96
C SER A 84 15.38 8.50 15.30
N ASP A 85 14.85 7.58 14.47
CA ASP A 85 13.65 7.85 13.69
C ASP A 85 12.43 7.12 14.25
N ASN A 86 11.32 7.85 14.35
CA ASN A 86 10.01 7.35 14.77
C ASN A 86 9.36 6.42 13.71
N GLY A 87 10.15 5.66 12.98
CA GLY A 87 9.67 4.56 12.15
C GLY A 87 9.49 4.81 10.66
N VAL A 88 9.53 6.05 10.18
CA VAL A 88 9.33 6.36 8.75
C VAL A 88 10.64 6.78 8.12
N CYS A 89 11.32 5.85 7.43
CA CYS A 89 12.38 6.23 6.51
C CYS A 89 11.76 6.56 5.15
N THR A 90 11.84 7.82 4.77
CA THR A 90 11.34 8.31 3.49
C THR A 90 12.39 8.28 2.39
N ASN A 91 13.68 8.21 2.76
CA ASN A 91 14.80 8.25 1.83
C ASN A 91 15.59 6.94 1.84
N PHE A 92 15.72 6.33 0.66
CA PHE A 92 16.40 5.06 0.49
C PHE A 92 17.92 5.13 0.74
N SER A 93 18.57 6.29 0.59
CA SER A 93 20.01 6.44 0.85
C SER A 93 20.39 6.17 2.30
N ASP A 94 19.43 6.31 3.20
CA ASP A 94 19.61 6.16 4.64
C ASP A 94 19.31 4.74 5.13
N MET A 95 19.04 3.81 4.21
CA MET A 95 18.59 2.44 4.53
C MET A 95 19.73 1.43 4.51
N ASP A 96 19.79 0.61 5.55
CA ASP A 96 20.62 -0.58 5.56
C ASP A 96 20.01 -1.62 4.61
N PRO A 97 20.76 -2.13 3.62
CA PRO A 97 20.26 -3.13 2.68
C PRO A 97 19.84 -4.46 3.34
N TYR A 98 20.09 -4.63 4.63
CA TYR A 98 19.79 -5.85 5.40
C TYR A 98 18.48 -5.78 6.21
N THR A 99 17.67 -4.73 6.07
CA THR A 99 16.45 -4.53 6.87
C THR A 99 15.21 -5.29 6.38
N ARG A 100 15.35 -6.25 5.47
CA ARG A 100 14.23 -7.08 4.98
C ARG A 100 13.77 -8.05 6.05
N ILE A 101 12.46 -8.35 6.06
CA ILE A 101 11.93 -9.41 6.91
C ILE A 101 12.38 -10.80 6.44
N PHE A 102 12.68 -10.97 5.16
CA PHE A 102 13.25 -12.20 4.61
C PHE A 102 14.77 -12.25 4.90
N GLY A 103 15.16 -12.62 6.10
CA GLY A 103 16.55 -12.68 6.53
C GLY A 103 17.37 -13.71 5.73
N ASN A 104 17.56 -14.88 6.25
CA ASN A 104 18.36 -15.96 5.64
C ASN A 104 17.52 -17.00 4.86
N VAL A 105 16.51 -16.55 4.14
CA VAL A 105 15.60 -17.46 3.44
C VAL A 105 16.18 -18.08 2.16
N GLY A 106 17.39 -17.68 1.75
CA GLY A 106 18.00 -18.20 0.54
C GLY A 106 17.08 -18.06 -0.68
N ASP A 107 17.03 -19.12 -1.51
CA ASP A 107 16.17 -19.14 -2.69
C ASP A 107 14.68 -19.34 -2.37
N TYR A 108 14.32 -19.72 -1.13
CA TYR A 108 12.93 -20.04 -0.75
C TYR A 108 11.98 -18.86 -0.86
N ALA A 109 12.44 -17.62 -0.66
CA ALA A 109 11.61 -16.41 -0.81
C ALA A 109 10.98 -16.30 -2.22
N ASN A 110 11.63 -16.86 -3.24
CA ASN A 110 11.14 -16.87 -4.61
C ASN A 110 9.94 -17.82 -4.83
N TYR A 111 9.72 -18.73 -3.91
CA TYR A 111 8.73 -19.80 -3.99
C TYR A 111 7.64 -19.67 -2.92
N ILE A 112 7.51 -18.48 -2.32
CA ILE A 112 6.39 -18.20 -1.43
C ILE A 112 5.11 -18.23 -2.25
N LYS A 113 4.16 -19.07 -1.84
CA LYS A 113 2.87 -19.19 -2.51
C LYS A 113 1.96 -18.02 -2.20
N SER A 114 1.88 -17.65 -0.94
CA SER A 114 1.08 -16.52 -0.47
C SER A 114 1.59 -15.95 0.86
N VAL A 115 1.28 -14.69 1.09
CA VAL A 115 1.47 -14.01 2.38
C VAL A 115 0.14 -13.39 2.79
N THR A 116 -0.38 -13.79 3.94
CA THR A 116 -1.56 -13.18 4.54
C THR A 116 -1.11 -12.18 5.60
N ILE A 117 -1.43 -10.91 5.36
CA ILE A 117 -1.20 -9.79 6.29
C ILE A 117 -2.52 -9.55 7.05
N PRO A 118 -2.52 -9.54 8.39
CA PRO A 118 -3.74 -9.34 9.15
C PRO A 118 -4.21 -7.88 9.14
N GLU A 119 -5.52 -7.67 9.30
CA GLU A 119 -6.14 -6.33 9.39
C GLU A 119 -5.64 -5.49 10.56
N SER A 120 -4.92 -6.07 11.51
CA SER A 120 -4.30 -5.34 12.61
C SER A 120 -3.08 -4.51 12.21
N VAL A 121 -2.46 -4.82 11.06
CA VAL A 121 -1.27 -4.12 10.56
C VAL A 121 -1.65 -2.73 10.06
N LYS A 122 -0.95 -1.72 10.55
CA LYS A 122 -1.10 -0.30 10.19
C LYS A 122 0.07 0.21 9.35
N SER A 123 1.25 -0.39 9.52
CA SER A 123 2.45 0.05 8.82
C SER A 123 3.29 -1.11 8.29
N ILE A 124 3.76 -0.97 7.06
CA ILE A 124 4.77 -1.80 6.42
C ILE A 124 6.02 -0.94 6.30
N TRP A 125 7.06 -1.34 7.02
CA TRP A 125 8.25 -0.51 7.17
C TRP A 125 9.16 -0.56 5.94
N PRO A 126 10.15 0.33 5.86
CA PRO A 126 11.09 0.37 4.74
C PRO A 126 11.73 -0.99 4.47
N SER A 127 11.85 -1.34 3.20
CA SER A 127 12.41 -2.61 2.70
C SER A 127 11.77 -3.91 3.25
N ALA A 128 10.66 -3.86 3.98
CA ALA A 128 10.09 -5.02 4.66
C ALA A 128 9.96 -6.26 3.75
N PHE A 129 9.40 -6.09 2.54
CA PHE A 129 9.23 -7.15 1.55
C PHE A 129 10.20 -7.02 0.37
N SER A 130 11.31 -6.29 0.53
CA SER A 130 12.25 -6.09 -0.55
C SER A 130 12.99 -7.36 -0.94
N GLY A 131 13.26 -7.51 -2.23
CA GLY A 131 14.10 -8.54 -2.79
C GLY A 131 15.58 -8.14 -2.89
N SER A 132 16.37 -8.93 -3.64
CA SER A 132 17.77 -8.68 -3.92
C SER A 132 18.00 -8.35 -5.40
N TYR A 133 18.99 -7.51 -5.68
CA TYR A 133 19.40 -7.14 -7.02
C TYR A 133 19.80 -8.35 -7.90
N SER A 134 20.23 -9.44 -7.30
CA SER A 134 20.69 -10.65 -8.02
C SER A 134 19.56 -11.55 -8.52
N ASP A 135 18.29 -11.11 -8.49
CA ASP A 135 17.08 -11.90 -8.82
C ASP A 135 16.89 -13.19 -7.98
N LYS A 136 17.81 -13.47 -7.06
CA LYS A 136 17.76 -14.69 -6.25
C LYS A 136 16.80 -14.60 -5.07
N TYR A 137 16.58 -13.38 -4.53
CA TYR A 137 15.83 -13.19 -3.31
C TYR A 137 14.79 -12.09 -3.50
N GLY A 138 13.54 -12.38 -3.20
CA GLY A 138 12.44 -11.42 -3.25
C GLY A 138 11.11 -12.10 -2.99
N LEU A 139 10.11 -11.32 -2.60
CA LEU A 139 8.76 -11.86 -2.40
C LEU A 139 8.24 -12.45 -3.72
N GLY A 140 8.18 -13.78 -3.78
CA GLY A 140 7.89 -14.54 -4.99
C GLY A 140 6.41 -14.79 -5.28
N CYS A 141 5.50 -14.46 -4.35
CA CYS A 141 4.06 -14.67 -4.56
C CYS A 141 3.52 -13.84 -5.73
N LYS A 142 2.54 -14.38 -6.46
CA LYS A 142 1.97 -13.71 -7.64
C LYS A 142 1.16 -12.45 -7.28
N SER A 143 0.59 -12.42 -6.10
CA SER A 143 -0.18 -11.29 -5.60
C SER A 143 0.05 -11.11 -4.11
N LEU A 144 -0.05 -9.87 -3.65
CA LEU A 144 -0.01 -9.51 -2.25
C LEU A 144 -1.24 -8.63 -1.95
N THR A 145 -2.04 -9.06 -0.99
CA THR A 145 -3.15 -8.26 -0.48
C THR A 145 -2.66 -7.46 0.71
N ILE A 146 -2.71 -6.14 0.59
CA ILE A 146 -2.39 -5.21 1.67
C ILE A 146 -3.71 -4.82 2.34
N PRO A 147 -3.88 -5.05 3.65
CA PRO A 147 -5.12 -4.72 4.35
C PRO A 147 -5.49 -3.23 4.29
N GLY A 148 -6.79 -2.93 4.25
CA GLY A 148 -7.29 -1.55 4.18
C GLY A 148 -6.90 -0.65 5.36
N ASN A 149 -6.54 -1.24 6.49
CA ASN A 149 -6.08 -0.53 7.69
C ASN A 149 -4.60 -0.08 7.63
N VAL A 150 -3.85 -0.46 6.59
CA VAL A 150 -2.48 0.01 6.37
C VAL A 150 -2.54 1.46 5.91
N THR A 151 -1.92 2.34 6.69
CA THR A 151 -1.84 3.78 6.42
C THR A 151 -0.46 4.20 5.91
N GLU A 152 0.54 3.33 6.08
CA GLU A 152 1.93 3.66 5.79
C GLU A 152 2.69 2.50 5.17
N ILE A 153 3.37 2.78 4.05
CA ILE A 153 4.26 1.86 3.33
C ILE A 153 5.59 2.59 3.11
N GLY A 154 6.64 2.12 3.79
CA GLY A 154 7.95 2.78 3.79
C GLY A 154 8.70 2.67 2.46
N ALA A 155 9.78 3.45 2.34
CA ALA A 155 10.63 3.47 1.16
C ALA A 155 11.20 2.08 0.85
N GLY A 156 11.20 1.70 -0.44
CA GLY A 156 11.71 0.40 -0.90
C GLY A 156 10.96 -0.82 -0.36
N ALA A 157 9.79 -0.66 0.26
CA ALA A 157 9.08 -1.76 0.96
C ALA A 157 8.90 -3.01 0.09
N PHE A 158 8.70 -2.83 -1.21
CA PHE A 158 8.49 -3.90 -2.20
C PHE A 158 9.58 -3.94 -3.30
N MET A 159 10.69 -3.27 -3.08
CA MET A 159 11.78 -3.22 -4.05
C MET A 159 12.21 -4.65 -4.47
N PHE A 160 12.33 -4.91 -5.78
CA PHE A 160 12.62 -6.23 -6.37
C PHE A 160 11.61 -7.34 -6.07
N ALA A 161 10.43 -7.02 -5.56
CA ALA A 161 9.37 -8.02 -5.39
C ALA A 161 8.93 -8.59 -6.75
N LYS A 162 8.46 -9.86 -6.75
CA LYS A 162 8.14 -10.59 -7.97
C LYS A 162 6.63 -10.77 -8.20
N PHE A 163 5.79 -10.13 -7.39
CA PHE A 163 4.35 -10.20 -7.61
C PHE A 163 3.96 -9.56 -8.94
N GLU A 164 2.89 -10.11 -9.52
CA GLU A 164 2.33 -9.63 -10.78
C GLU A 164 1.29 -8.53 -10.56
N GLN A 165 0.67 -8.51 -9.39
CA GLN A 165 -0.38 -7.57 -9.03
C GLN A 165 -0.25 -7.14 -7.58
N VAL A 166 -0.52 -5.86 -7.33
CA VAL A 166 -0.60 -5.30 -5.97
C VAL A 166 -1.60 -4.16 -5.93
N ALA A 167 -2.27 -4.02 -4.80
CA ALA A 167 -3.15 -2.91 -4.53
C ALA A 167 -2.72 -2.15 -3.28
N ILE A 168 -2.68 -0.85 -3.40
CA ILE A 168 -2.37 0.08 -2.32
C ILE A 168 -3.69 0.61 -1.74
N PRO A 169 -3.90 0.47 -0.43
CA PRO A 169 -5.14 0.93 0.22
C PRO A 169 -5.35 2.44 0.13
N ASP A 170 -6.60 2.86 0.20
CA ASP A 170 -7.02 4.27 0.19
C ASP A 170 -6.42 5.10 1.34
N ALA A 171 -6.10 4.47 2.46
CA ALA A 171 -5.52 5.15 3.61
C ALA A 171 -4.04 5.56 3.42
N VAL A 172 -3.36 5.03 2.40
CA VAL A 172 -1.94 5.33 2.11
C VAL A 172 -1.84 6.64 1.35
N LYS A 173 -1.09 7.59 1.91
CA LYS A 173 -0.91 8.94 1.35
C LYS A 173 0.32 9.06 0.45
N ASN A 174 1.37 8.32 0.75
CA ASN A 174 2.65 8.48 0.09
C ASN A 174 3.13 7.16 -0.51
N ILE A 175 3.56 7.22 -1.77
CA ILE A 175 4.39 6.19 -2.40
C ILE A 175 5.84 6.67 -2.33
N TYR A 176 6.53 6.26 -1.28
CA TYR A 176 7.88 6.72 -1.01
C TYR A 176 8.91 6.21 -2.03
N SER A 177 10.13 6.74 -1.90
CA SER A 177 11.24 6.43 -2.80
C SER A 177 11.45 4.92 -2.93
N LYS A 178 11.58 4.45 -4.18
CA LYS A 178 11.88 3.06 -4.54
C LYS A 178 10.87 2.01 -4.05
N THR A 179 9.66 2.39 -3.63
CA THR A 179 8.67 1.44 -3.10
C THR A 179 8.46 0.23 -4.04
N PHE A 180 8.37 0.44 -5.35
CA PHE A 180 8.22 -0.61 -6.37
C PHE A 180 9.43 -0.68 -7.34
N TYR A 181 10.60 -0.25 -6.89
CA TYR A 181 11.80 -0.25 -7.71
C TYR A 181 12.13 -1.66 -8.20
N ASN A 182 12.33 -1.81 -9.53
CA ASN A 182 12.67 -3.08 -10.18
C ASN A 182 11.71 -4.24 -9.87
N CYS A 183 10.42 -3.98 -9.68
CA CYS A 183 9.38 -5.02 -9.65
C CYS A 183 9.13 -5.56 -11.08
N GLY A 184 10.11 -6.26 -11.62
CA GLY A 184 10.18 -6.66 -13.05
C GLY A 184 9.10 -7.66 -13.52
N LYS A 185 8.25 -8.18 -12.63
CA LYS A 185 7.12 -9.06 -12.95
C LYS A 185 5.77 -8.35 -12.86
N LEU A 186 5.74 -7.09 -12.42
CA LEU A 186 4.52 -6.35 -12.18
C LEU A 186 3.74 -6.14 -13.49
N LYS A 187 2.49 -6.57 -13.52
CA LYS A 187 1.55 -6.40 -14.63
C LYS A 187 0.54 -5.30 -14.34
N SER A 188 0.12 -5.19 -13.08
CA SER A 188 -0.85 -4.19 -12.66
C SER A 188 -0.56 -3.71 -11.24
N ILE A 189 -0.67 -2.40 -11.04
CA ILE A 189 -0.67 -1.78 -9.73
C ILE A 189 -1.89 -0.88 -9.60
N ASN A 190 -2.61 -1.00 -8.48
CA ASN A 190 -3.73 -0.15 -8.17
C ASN A 190 -3.35 0.75 -7.00
N LEU A 191 -3.41 2.05 -7.19
CA LEU A 191 -3.18 3.07 -6.17
C LEU A 191 -4.53 3.58 -5.68
N GLY A 192 -4.80 3.43 -4.40
CA GLY A 192 -6.03 3.90 -3.78
C GLY A 192 -6.23 5.41 -3.91
N ASN A 193 -7.44 5.86 -3.64
CA ASN A 193 -7.85 7.26 -3.84
C ASN A 193 -7.15 8.26 -2.91
N GLY A 194 -6.52 7.78 -1.83
CA GLY A 194 -5.83 8.62 -0.86
C GLY A 194 -4.40 9.01 -1.21
N VAL A 195 -3.84 8.50 -2.31
CA VAL A 195 -2.45 8.80 -2.67
C VAL A 195 -2.30 10.26 -3.07
N GLU A 196 -1.43 10.97 -2.35
CA GLU A 196 -1.17 12.41 -2.53
C GLU A 196 0.21 12.69 -3.14
N GLU A 197 1.21 11.82 -2.86
CA GLU A 197 2.58 12.02 -3.33
C GLU A 197 3.23 10.73 -3.82
N ILE A 198 4.02 10.83 -4.91
CA ILE A 198 4.82 9.76 -5.50
C ILE A 198 6.26 10.23 -5.64
N TRP A 199 7.18 9.55 -4.96
CA TRP A 199 8.56 9.98 -4.76
C TRP A 199 9.53 9.38 -5.80
N ASP A 200 10.82 9.75 -5.68
CA ASP A 200 11.88 9.35 -6.59
C ASP A 200 12.00 7.84 -6.74
N ASP A 201 12.20 7.37 -7.98
CA ASP A 201 12.41 5.96 -8.33
C ASP A 201 11.26 5.03 -7.89
N ALA A 202 10.10 5.56 -7.45
CA ALA A 202 9.00 4.76 -6.90
C ALA A 202 8.59 3.62 -7.85
N PHE A 203 8.58 3.86 -9.16
CA PHE A 203 8.21 2.92 -10.21
C PHE A 203 9.35 2.62 -11.20
N ARG A 204 10.58 2.99 -10.86
CA ARG A 204 11.70 2.74 -11.76
C ARG A 204 11.92 1.25 -11.97
N GLY A 205 12.04 0.82 -13.23
CA GLY A 205 12.34 -0.57 -13.60
C GLY A 205 11.14 -1.54 -13.53
N ILE A 206 9.91 -1.03 -13.39
CA ILE A 206 8.73 -1.87 -13.66
C ILE A 206 8.56 -2.07 -15.17
N PRO A 207 7.88 -3.13 -15.64
CA PRO A 207 7.69 -3.37 -17.07
C PRO A 207 6.95 -2.23 -17.77
N SER A 208 7.37 -1.86 -18.97
CA SER A 208 6.75 -0.76 -19.75
C SER A 208 5.30 -1.05 -20.16
N ASN A 209 4.87 -2.30 -20.10
CA ASN A 209 3.49 -2.72 -20.34
C ASN A 209 2.69 -2.93 -19.05
N ALA A 210 3.24 -2.58 -17.89
CA ALA A 210 2.48 -2.60 -16.66
C ALA A 210 1.38 -1.54 -16.67
N GLU A 211 0.21 -1.89 -16.17
CA GLU A 211 -0.93 -0.99 -16.03
C GLU A 211 -0.89 -0.36 -14.64
N ILE A 212 -0.97 0.97 -14.60
CA ILE A 212 -1.05 1.74 -13.37
C ILE A 212 -2.48 2.29 -13.27
N HIS A 213 -3.23 1.82 -12.30
CA HIS A 213 -4.57 2.32 -12.01
C HIS A 213 -4.49 3.23 -10.80
N ILE A 214 -5.08 4.43 -10.89
CA ILE A 214 -5.07 5.42 -9.82
C ILE A 214 -6.51 5.85 -9.57
N ASP A 215 -6.99 5.62 -8.35
CA ASP A 215 -8.35 6.00 -7.95
C ASP A 215 -8.44 7.46 -7.46
N ALA A 216 -7.31 8.14 -7.26
CA ALA A 216 -7.26 9.54 -6.86
C ALA A 216 -7.80 10.45 -7.96
N VAL A 217 -8.83 11.23 -7.65
CA VAL A 217 -9.43 12.21 -8.57
C VAL A 217 -8.52 13.42 -8.78
N ILE A 218 -7.83 13.81 -7.72
CA ILE A 218 -6.81 14.87 -7.79
C ILE A 218 -5.47 14.18 -8.09
N PRO A 219 -4.82 14.50 -9.22
CA PRO A 219 -3.55 13.88 -9.56
C PRO A 219 -2.52 14.07 -8.43
N PRO A 220 -1.89 12.99 -7.93
CA PRO A 220 -0.84 13.09 -6.93
C PRO A 220 0.30 14.00 -7.40
N GLN A 221 1.01 14.62 -6.45
CA GLN A 221 2.32 15.19 -6.74
C GLN A 221 3.26 14.05 -7.14
N ILE A 222 4.04 14.24 -8.19
CA ILE A 222 4.95 13.19 -8.66
C ILE A 222 6.34 13.74 -8.87
N SER A 223 7.35 13.02 -8.36
CA SER A 223 8.73 13.35 -8.67
C SER A 223 9.04 13.09 -10.14
N LYS A 224 9.79 14.01 -10.76
CA LYS A 224 10.30 13.83 -12.12
C LYS A 224 11.18 12.59 -12.30
N TYR A 225 11.62 11.98 -11.23
CA TYR A 225 12.42 10.74 -11.21
C TYR A 225 11.61 9.50 -10.82
N ALA A 226 10.29 9.60 -10.65
CA ALA A 226 9.44 8.48 -10.19
C ALA A 226 9.52 7.26 -11.12
N PHE A 227 9.65 7.48 -12.43
CA PHE A 227 9.90 6.47 -13.45
C PHE A 227 11.36 6.50 -13.94
N SER A 228 11.78 5.50 -14.70
CA SER A 228 13.10 5.54 -15.33
C SER A 228 13.19 6.65 -16.37
N SER A 229 14.40 7.24 -16.52
CA SER A 229 14.67 8.36 -17.42
C SER A 229 14.51 8.08 -18.92
N ASN A 230 14.24 6.84 -19.32
CA ASN A 230 14.23 6.42 -20.73
C ASN A 230 12.80 6.07 -21.16
N GLY A 231 11.98 7.09 -21.49
CA GLY A 231 10.77 6.92 -22.28
C GLY A 231 9.80 5.85 -21.75
N TYR A 232 9.37 5.96 -20.50
CA TYR A 232 8.47 5.00 -19.91
C TYR A 232 7.07 5.13 -20.53
N LYS A 233 6.60 4.07 -21.20
CA LYS A 233 5.34 4.06 -21.99
C LYS A 233 4.22 3.29 -21.29
N ALA A 234 3.99 3.54 -20.02
CA ALA A 234 2.89 2.87 -19.33
C ALA A 234 1.52 3.48 -19.68
N LYS A 235 0.50 2.65 -19.56
CA LYS A 235 -0.88 3.12 -19.46
C LYS A 235 -1.20 3.44 -18.01
N VAL A 236 -1.70 4.64 -17.80
CA VAL A 236 -2.18 5.11 -16.50
C VAL A 236 -3.68 5.27 -16.61
N PHE A 237 -4.41 4.40 -15.91
CA PHE A 237 -5.86 4.47 -15.83
C PHE A 237 -6.24 5.41 -14.70
N VAL A 238 -7.06 6.40 -15.02
CA VAL A 238 -7.44 7.49 -14.10
C VAL A 238 -8.97 7.59 -14.01
N PRO A 239 -9.53 8.20 -12.97
CA PRO A 239 -10.97 8.39 -12.85
C PRO A 239 -11.55 9.15 -14.05
N TYR A 240 -12.80 8.82 -14.39
CA TYR A 240 -13.52 9.47 -15.47
C TYR A 240 -13.52 11.00 -15.32
N GLY A 241 -13.21 11.70 -16.40
CA GLY A 241 -13.17 13.17 -16.45
C GLY A 241 -11.90 13.82 -15.87
N THR A 242 -10.87 13.05 -15.50
CA THR A 242 -9.63 13.59 -14.89
C THR A 242 -8.40 13.53 -15.78
N SER A 243 -8.49 12.95 -16.99
CA SER A 243 -7.31 12.69 -17.83
C SER A 243 -6.53 13.95 -18.21
N GLU A 244 -7.21 15.10 -18.40
CA GLU A 244 -6.54 16.37 -18.70
C GLU A 244 -5.78 16.92 -17.48
N ASP A 245 -6.33 16.79 -16.28
CA ASP A 245 -5.66 17.20 -15.04
C ASP A 245 -4.38 16.38 -14.83
N TYR A 246 -4.46 15.06 -15.09
CA TYR A 246 -3.29 14.18 -15.04
C TYR A 246 -2.25 14.54 -16.11
N ARG A 247 -2.63 14.79 -17.35
CA ARG A 247 -1.71 15.22 -18.41
C ARG A 247 -1.02 16.53 -18.06
N SER A 248 -1.76 17.48 -17.52
CA SER A 248 -1.23 18.78 -17.09
C SER A 248 -0.24 18.61 -15.94
N LYS A 249 -0.66 17.92 -14.89
CA LYS A 249 0.14 17.76 -13.67
C LYS A 249 1.40 16.90 -13.89
N TRP A 250 1.28 15.83 -14.72
CA TRP A 250 2.34 14.89 -15.03
C TRP A 250 3.00 15.15 -16.39
N SER A 251 2.99 16.39 -16.84
CA SER A 251 3.51 16.83 -18.16
C SER A 251 4.98 16.47 -18.41
N THR A 252 5.78 16.27 -17.34
CA THR A 252 7.16 15.77 -17.44
C THR A 252 7.24 14.37 -18.07
N PHE A 253 6.15 13.60 -18.02
CA PHE A 253 6.10 12.21 -18.54
C PHE A 253 5.27 12.15 -19.82
N SER A 254 5.75 12.79 -20.88
CA SER A 254 5.05 12.90 -22.19
C SER A 254 4.73 11.54 -22.86
N GLU A 255 5.40 10.47 -22.45
CA GLU A 255 5.24 9.11 -23.00
C GLU A 255 4.15 8.29 -22.28
N LEU A 256 3.61 8.79 -21.16
CA LEU A 256 2.50 8.13 -20.48
C LEU A 256 1.19 8.32 -21.26
N THR A 257 0.43 7.24 -21.35
CA THR A 257 -0.90 7.29 -21.93
C THR A 257 -1.95 7.26 -20.81
N PHE A 258 -2.69 8.34 -20.64
CA PHE A 258 -3.79 8.40 -19.68
C PHE A 258 -5.07 7.89 -20.33
N VAL A 259 -5.69 6.91 -19.65
CA VAL A 259 -6.93 6.27 -20.07
C VAL A 259 -7.97 6.49 -18.98
N GLU A 260 -9.09 7.08 -19.32
CA GLU A 260 -10.17 7.23 -18.34
C GLU A 260 -10.87 5.88 -18.10
N MET A 261 -11.08 5.56 -16.82
CA MET A 261 -11.93 4.44 -16.42
C MET A 261 -13.40 4.77 -16.70
N GLU A 262 -14.25 3.76 -16.86
CA GLU A 262 -15.69 3.99 -17.04
C GLU A 262 -16.28 4.68 -15.78
N PRO A 263 -17.32 5.51 -15.94
CA PRO A 263 -17.97 6.17 -14.83
C PRO A 263 -18.41 5.17 -13.74
N GLY A 264 -17.95 5.39 -12.52
CA GLY A 264 -18.22 4.49 -11.39
C GLY A 264 -17.34 3.24 -11.32
N GLN A 265 -16.42 3.07 -12.25
CA GLN A 265 -15.39 2.04 -12.19
C GLN A 265 -14.24 2.54 -11.33
N THR A 266 -13.89 1.74 -10.33
CA THR A 266 -12.62 1.87 -9.59
C THR A 266 -11.66 0.79 -10.10
N SER A 267 -10.40 0.87 -9.71
CA SER A 267 -9.35 -0.08 -10.09
C SER A 267 -9.61 -1.55 -9.70
N GLY A 268 -10.78 -1.85 -9.13
CA GLY A 268 -11.25 -3.21 -8.85
C GLY A 268 -10.67 -3.85 -7.61
N VAL A 269 -9.89 -3.11 -6.83
CA VAL A 269 -9.48 -3.56 -5.51
C VAL A 269 -10.38 -2.94 -4.45
N THR A 270 -11.53 -3.53 -4.29
CA THR A 270 -12.35 -3.31 -3.11
C THR A 270 -11.67 -3.96 -1.90
N VAL A 271 -10.65 -3.33 -1.38
CA VAL A 271 -10.22 -3.55 -0.01
C VAL A 271 -10.98 -2.53 0.84
N GLY A 272 -12.19 -2.88 1.17
CA GLY A 272 -13.06 -2.05 1.98
C GLY A 272 -14.39 -1.80 1.30
N LYS A 273 -15.45 -2.11 2.01
CA LYS A 273 -16.83 -1.73 1.73
C LYS A 273 -16.83 -0.28 1.24
N ALA A 274 -17.47 0.01 0.10
CA ALA A 274 -17.74 1.38 -0.34
C ALA A 274 -18.19 2.21 0.89
N PRO A 275 -17.71 3.44 1.06
CA PRO A 275 -18.06 4.22 2.24
C PRO A 275 -19.58 4.22 2.36
N ALA A 276 -20.09 3.80 3.52
CA ALA A 276 -21.52 3.77 3.80
C ALA A 276 -22.10 5.20 3.83
N GLU A 277 -21.22 6.19 3.89
CA GLU A 277 -21.53 7.61 4.01
C GLU A 277 -21.18 8.36 2.71
N LEU A 278 -21.95 9.39 2.41
CA LEU A 278 -21.68 10.31 1.32
C LEU A 278 -20.40 11.10 1.60
N HIS A 279 -19.39 10.91 0.76
CA HIS A 279 -18.17 11.71 0.77
C HIS A 279 -18.20 12.71 -0.39
N VAL A 280 -17.88 13.98 -0.13
CA VAL A 280 -17.89 15.05 -1.13
C VAL A 280 -16.66 15.91 -1.01
N GLU A 281 -15.95 16.09 -2.12
CA GLU A 281 -14.80 16.98 -2.25
C GLU A 281 -15.03 17.93 -3.41
N CYS A 282 -14.42 19.11 -3.35
CA CYS A 282 -14.46 20.08 -4.43
C CYS A 282 -13.08 20.71 -4.63
N ASN A 283 -12.62 20.67 -5.88
CA ASN A 283 -11.39 21.34 -6.27
C ASN A 283 -11.71 22.33 -7.39
N HIS A 284 -11.68 23.64 -7.07
CA HIS A 284 -12.10 24.71 -7.97
C HIS A 284 -13.52 24.45 -8.52
N SER A 285 -13.66 24.24 -9.82
CA SER A 285 -14.94 23.97 -10.49
C SER A 285 -15.35 22.49 -10.50
N ASN A 286 -14.49 21.57 -10.08
CA ASN A 286 -14.78 20.14 -10.13
C ASN A 286 -15.27 19.61 -8.78
N LEU A 287 -16.48 19.08 -8.77
CA LEU A 287 -17.09 18.41 -7.63
C LEU A 287 -16.95 16.91 -7.81
N TYR A 288 -16.36 16.27 -6.80
CA TYR A 288 -16.24 14.83 -6.67
C TYR A 288 -17.08 14.33 -5.51
N ALA A 289 -17.86 13.28 -5.73
CA ALA A 289 -18.65 12.66 -4.68
C ALA A 289 -18.67 11.15 -4.81
N THR A 290 -18.60 10.44 -3.69
CA THR A 290 -18.75 8.98 -3.61
C THR A 290 -19.82 8.60 -2.60
N ALA A 291 -20.62 7.60 -2.93
CA ALA A 291 -21.59 7.02 -2.01
C ALA A 291 -22.03 5.61 -2.48
N ALA A 292 -22.55 4.81 -1.55
CA ALA A 292 -23.09 3.48 -1.86
C ALA A 292 -24.41 3.54 -2.67
N SER A 293 -25.07 4.68 -2.74
CA SER A 293 -26.35 4.88 -3.45
C SER A 293 -26.28 6.03 -4.45
N VAL A 294 -27.37 6.26 -5.17
CA VAL A 294 -27.44 7.33 -6.18
C VAL A 294 -27.12 8.69 -5.55
N ILE A 295 -26.14 9.37 -6.14
CA ILE A 295 -25.74 10.73 -5.79
C ILE A 295 -26.53 11.71 -6.66
N ARG A 296 -27.10 12.74 -6.07
CA ARG A 296 -27.79 13.83 -6.77
C ARG A 296 -27.24 15.16 -6.32
N ILE A 297 -26.92 16.01 -7.28
CA ILE A 297 -26.38 17.35 -7.06
C ILE A 297 -27.45 18.37 -7.44
N TYR A 298 -27.78 19.23 -6.51
CA TYR A 298 -28.77 20.28 -6.70
C TYR A 298 -28.13 21.65 -6.55
N SER A 299 -28.56 22.61 -7.35
CA SER A 299 -28.29 24.03 -7.09
C SER A 299 -28.96 24.48 -5.78
N ILE A 300 -28.53 25.60 -5.25
CA ILE A 300 -29.17 26.18 -4.05
C ILE A 300 -30.66 26.50 -4.27
N SER A 301 -31.11 26.70 -5.51
CA SER A 301 -32.51 26.85 -5.87
C SER A 301 -33.32 25.56 -5.91
N GLY A 302 -32.68 24.39 -5.62
CA GLY A 302 -33.33 23.09 -5.64
C GLY A 302 -33.38 22.42 -7.03
N THR A 303 -32.79 23.00 -8.05
CA THR A 303 -32.73 22.38 -9.39
C THR A 303 -31.72 21.24 -9.41
N LEU A 304 -32.12 20.05 -9.91
CA LEU A 304 -31.20 18.95 -10.12
C LEU A 304 -30.24 19.31 -11.24
N VAL A 305 -28.94 19.34 -10.92
CA VAL A 305 -27.85 19.69 -11.86
C VAL A 305 -27.19 18.46 -12.42
N HIS A 306 -27.00 17.43 -11.59
CA HIS A 306 -26.36 16.18 -12.00
C HIS A 306 -26.83 15.01 -11.13
N SER A 307 -26.77 13.79 -11.67
CA SER A 307 -26.97 12.56 -10.89
C SER A 307 -26.15 11.41 -11.44
N GLY A 308 -25.64 10.55 -10.55
CA GLY A 308 -24.85 9.36 -10.87
C GLY A 308 -24.92 8.31 -9.76
N SER A 309 -24.34 7.15 -9.97
CA SER A 309 -24.29 6.06 -8.99
C SER A 309 -22.84 5.75 -8.61
N GLY A 310 -22.59 5.53 -7.33
CA GLY A 310 -21.28 5.17 -6.81
C GLY A 310 -20.32 6.34 -6.75
N VAL A 311 -19.84 6.80 -7.87
CA VAL A 311 -18.91 7.94 -8.02
C VAL A 311 -19.48 8.97 -8.98
N VAL A 312 -19.41 10.23 -8.61
CA VAL A 312 -19.74 11.38 -9.46
C VAL A 312 -18.56 12.33 -9.48
N ASN A 313 -18.12 12.70 -10.69
CA ASN A 313 -17.17 13.78 -10.92
C ASN A 313 -17.76 14.70 -11.97
N VAL A 314 -17.97 15.96 -11.62
CA VAL A 314 -18.64 16.92 -12.49
C VAL A 314 -18.06 18.32 -12.33
N SER A 315 -17.81 18.99 -13.44
CA SER A 315 -17.44 20.40 -13.43
C SER A 315 -18.70 21.27 -13.30
N LEU A 316 -18.71 22.15 -12.32
CA LEU A 316 -19.83 23.02 -12.00
C LEU A 316 -19.39 24.48 -12.02
N PRO A 317 -20.26 25.41 -12.45
CA PRO A 317 -20.02 26.82 -12.28
C PRO A 317 -19.83 27.19 -10.80
N ALA A 318 -19.13 28.31 -10.54
CA ALA A 318 -19.01 28.84 -9.19
C ALA A 318 -20.40 29.03 -8.55
N GLY A 319 -20.55 28.49 -7.34
CA GLY A 319 -21.86 28.51 -6.69
C GLY A 319 -21.95 27.59 -5.50
N VAL A 320 -23.12 27.57 -4.85
CA VAL A 320 -23.42 26.68 -3.74
C VAL A 320 -24.29 25.53 -4.22
N TYR A 321 -23.88 24.31 -3.88
CA TYR A 321 -24.58 23.09 -4.28
C TYR A 321 -24.91 22.21 -3.07
N LEU A 322 -25.96 21.42 -3.20
CA LEU A 322 -26.33 20.36 -2.26
C LEU A 322 -26.11 19.02 -2.94
N VAL A 323 -25.25 18.22 -2.35
CA VAL A 323 -24.96 16.85 -2.80
C VAL A 323 -25.69 15.90 -1.89
N LYS A 324 -26.56 15.06 -2.43
CA LYS A 324 -27.43 14.14 -1.68
C LYS A 324 -27.24 12.70 -2.13
N SER A 325 -27.13 11.79 -1.15
CA SER A 325 -27.19 10.34 -1.37
C SER A 325 -27.92 9.65 -0.22
N GLY A 326 -29.03 9.00 -0.51
CA GLY A 326 -29.91 8.46 0.54
C GLY A 326 -30.44 9.57 1.47
N THR A 327 -30.12 9.45 2.76
CA THR A 327 -30.44 10.44 3.80
C THR A 327 -29.37 11.51 3.96
N ASP A 328 -28.17 11.28 3.42
CA ASP A 328 -27.03 12.16 3.62
C ASP A 328 -27.10 13.36 2.67
N VAL A 329 -26.77 14.52 3.20
CA VAL A 329 -26.73 15.78 2.46
C VAL A 329 -25.50 16.57 2.86
N VAL A 330 -24.68 16.93 1.86
CA VAL A 330 -23.52 17.79 2.04
C VAL A 330 -23.73 19.09 1.25
N LYS A 331 -23.48 20.23 1.88
CA LYS A 331 -23.46 21.53 1.23
C LYS A 331 -22.02 21.89 0.86
N ILE A 332 -21.79 22.24 -0.38
CA ILE A 332 -20.46 22.56 -0.90
C ILE A 332 -20.44 23.89 -1.63
N LEU A 333 -19.34 24.59 -1.56
CA LEU A 333 -19.07 25.81 -2.32
C LEU A 333 -18.07 25.48 -3.44
N VAL A 334 -18.49 25.67 -4.68
CA VAL A 334 -17.66 25.60 -5.88
C VAL A 334 -17.15 27.01 -6.17
N GLN A 335 -15.83 27.18 -6.34
CA GLN A 335 -15.15 28.47 -6.55
C GLN A 335 -14.59 28.57 -7.97
#